data_c3a9731a9859844bba1a6fbfeebbd97f
#
_entry.id   c3a9731a9859844bba1a6fbfeebbd97f
#
_cell.length_a   1.000
_cell.length_b   1.000
_cell.length_c   1.000
_cell.angle_alpha   90.00
_cell.angle_beta   90.00
_cell.angle_gamma   90.00
#
_symmetry.space_group_name_H-M   'P 1'
#
loop_
_entity.id
_entity.type
_entity.pdbx_description
1 polymer ?
#
loop_
_entity_poly.entity_id
_entity_poly.type
_entity_poly.pdbx_seq_one_letter_code
_entity_poly.pdbx_strand_id
1 'polypeptide(L)'
;GHAGQLPIDGCGRRDRSPFESSLPSASAEHENVAETSTPDGDDLLPDVPPEARPQHVAIIMDGNGRWAQRRNLPRIEGHRRGVKALRTTTELCVRLGVKYLTLYCFSSENWKRPQPELNALMNLLEQYMVEERGELVRENIRVSVLGRREQMPASALREMDKTVELCREHSRLHVCLAINYGGRAELVDAARNLASA
;
A
#
# COMPACT_ATOMS: atom_id res chain seq x y z
N GLY A 1 23.08 59.78 -2.20
CA GLY A 1 24.41 59.88 -2.73
C GLY A 1 24.92 58.58 -3.27
N HIS A 2 25.36 58.61 -4.53
CA HIS A 2 26.29 57.74 -5.27
C HIS A 2 25.94 56.24 -5.42
N ALA A 3 25.48 55.72 -6.53
CA ALA A 3 26.06 55.63 -7.90
C ALA A 3 27.44 54.92 -7.96
N GLY A 4 27.49 53.81 -8.67
CA GLY A 4 28.69 53.07 -9.05
C GLY A 4 28.29 51.77 -9.76
N GLN A 5 28.25 51.74 -10.85
CA GLN A 5 28.31 51.31 -12.25
C GLN A 5 29.34 50.18 -12.48
N LEU A 6 28.96 49.24 -13.34
CA LEU A 6 29.61 48.07 -13.94
C LEU A 6 31.04 48.28 -14.46
N PRO A 7 31.78 47.22 -14.83
CA PRO A 7 31.77 46.83 -16.25
C PRO A 7 31.78 45.32 -16.58
N ILE A 8 31.33 45.06 -17.78
CA ILE A 8 31.35 43.96 -18.69
C ILE A 8 32.74 43.77 -19.32
N ASP A 9 32.94 42.55 -19.80
CA ASP A 9 33.80 42.02 -20.90
C ASP A 9 34.56 40.78 -20.42
N GLY A 10 34.69 39.69 -21.17
CA GLY A 10 34.76 39.42 -22.55
C GLY A 10 34.72 37.91 -22.86
N CYS A 11 34.12 37.66 -23.90
CA CYS A 11 34.33 36.86 -25.09
C CYS A 11 35.51 35.86 -25.10
N GLY A 12 35.24 34.63 -25.43
CA GLY A 12 36.18 33.57 -25.80
C GLY A 12 35.52 32.45 -26.57
N ARG A 13 35.35 32.63 -27.88
CA ARG A 13 35.02 31.56 -28.83
C ARG A 13 36.27 30.74 -29.13
N ARG A 14 36.02 29.44 -29.46
CA ARG A 14 36.63 28.54 -30.43
C ARG A 14 36.62 27.13 -29.86
N ASP A 15 36.32 26.04 -30.54
CA ASP A 15 36.45 25.71 -31.92
C ASP A 15 35.63 24.46 -32.28
N ARG A 16 35.29 24.32 -33.54
CA ARG A 16 34.51 23.25 -34.13
C ARG A 16 35.36 22.06 -34.55
N SER A 17 34.73 20.88 -34.50
CA SER A 17 34.59 19.86 -35.59
C SER A 17 35.57 18.67 -35.48
N PRO A 18 35.39 17.64 -36.34
CA PRO A 18 34.25 16.73 -36.44
C PRO A 18 34.73 15.26 -36.36
N PHE A 19 33.88 14.33 -36.10
CA PHE A 19 34.07 12.96 -36.57
C PHE A 19 32.72 12.31 -36.89
N GLU A 20 32.36 12.38 -38.19
CA GLU A 20 31.45 11.44 -38.80
C GLU A 20 32.22 10.14 -39.04
N SER A 21 31.60 9.01 -38.70
CA SER A 21 31.45 7.89 -39.63
C SER A 21 30.88 6.64 -38.97
N SER A 22 29.93 6.09 -39.70
CA SER A 22 29.56 4.66 -39.81
C SER A 22 28.78 3.99 -38.71
N LEU A 23 27.44 3.95 -38.95
CA LEU A 23 26.55 2.87 -38.50
C LEU A 23 26.90 1.56 -39.22
N PRO A 24 26.72 0.44 -38.59
CA PRO A 24 26.10 -0.71 -39.24
C PRO A 24 24.75 -1.04 -38.61
N SER A 25 23.76 -1.22 -39.47
CA SER A 25 22.49 -1.85 -39.17
C SER A 25 22.72 -3.28 -38.73
N ALA A 26 22.16 -3.66 -37.58
CA ALA A 26 21.97 -5.05 -37.22
C ALA A 26 20.58 -5.22 -36.61
N SER A 27 19.87 -6.07 -37.29
CA SER A 27 18.58 -6.69 -37.05
C SER A 27 18.25 -6.93 -35.58
N ALA A 28 17.03 -6.51 -35.24
CA ALA A 28 16.35 -6.80 -33.99
C ALA A 28 16.07 -8.30 -33.86
N GLU A 29 16.79 -8.96 -32.97
CA GLU A 29 16.32 -10.19 -32.33
C GLU A 29 15.71 -9.79 -31.01
N HIS A 30 14.41 -9.95 -30.89
CA HIS A 30 13.70 -9.87 -29.62
C HIS A 30 14.10 -11.06 -28.75
N GLU A 31 15.17 -10.92 -27.99
CA GLU A 31 15.39 -11.77 -26.85
C GLU A 31 14.38 -11.42 -25.76
N ASN A 32 13.53 -12.39 -25.52
CA ASN A 32 12.59 -12.46 -24.43
C ASN A 32 13.40 -12.54 -23.13
N VAL A 33 13.72 -11.38 -22.56
CA VAL A 33 14.38 -11.31 -21.24
C VAL A 33 13.31 -11.71 -20.23
N ALA A 34 13.35 -12.99 -19.86
CA ALA A 34 12.73 -13.45 -18.63
C ALA A 34 13.24 -12.56 -17.51
N GLU A 35 12.34 -11.81 -16.86
CA GLU A 35 12.63 -11.06 -15.65
C GLU A 35 13.15 -12.05 -14.61
N THR A 36 14.46 -12.18 -14.51
CA THR A 36 15.12 -12.86 -13.41
C THR A 36 14.90 -11.98 -12.17
N SER A 37 13.96 -12.41 -11.34
CA SER A 37 13.84 -11.93 -9.97
C SER A 37 15.23 -12.03 -9.31
N THR A 38 15.77 -10.89 -8.90
CA THR A 38 16.95 -10.81 -8.03
C THR A 38 16.70 -11.64 -6.78
N PRO A 39 17.60 -12.57 -6.42
CA PRO A 39 17.51 -13.25 -5.14
C PRO A 39 17.96 -12.29 -4.05
N ASP A 40 17.01 -11.62 -3.43
CA ASP A 40 17.23 -10.98 -2.13
C ASP A 40 17.41 -12.10 -1.10
N GLY A 41 18.51 -12.01 -0.36
CA GLY A 41 18.99 -13.07 0.51
C GLY A 41 17.95 -13.66 1.48
N ASP A 42 18.09 -14.94 1.75
CA ASP A 42 17.32 -15.83 2.59
C ASP A 42 15.86 -16.05 2.16
N ASP A 43 15.66 -17.05 1.30
CA ASP A 43 14.32 -17.61 1.09
C ASP A 43 13.76 -18.11 2.42
N LEU A 44 12.68 -17.51 2.88
CA LEU A 44 12.04 -17.83 4.17
C LEU A 44 11.40 -19.22 4.19
N LEU A 45 11.22 -19.84 3.02
CA LEU A 45 10.59 -21.15 2.85
C LEU A 45 11.34 -21.97 1.80
N PRO A 46 12.64 -22.32 2.04
CA PRO A 46 13.46 -23.01 1.06
C PRO A 46 12.91 -24.39 0.68
N ASP A 47 12.18 -25.03 1.58
CA ASP A 47 11.57 -26.34 1.37
C ASP A 47 10.20 -26.29 0.68
N VAL A 48 9.67 -25.09 0.40
CA VAL A 48 8.37 -24.90 -0.25
C VAL A 48 8.57 -24.16 -1.58
N PRO A 49 8.40 -24.85 -2.71
CA PRO A 49 8.58 -24.24 -4.01
C PRO A 49 7.57 -23.09 -4.23
N PRO A 50 7.94 -22.04 -4.99
CA PRO A 50 7.11 -20.83 -5.17
C PRO A 50 5.69 -21.14 -5.64
N GLU A 51 5.50 -22.13 -6.49
CA GLU A 51 4.19 -22.55 -7.01
C GLU A 51 3.30 -23.22 -5.96
N ALA A 52 3.87 -23.73 -4.88
CA ALA A 52 3.13 -24.30 -3.75
C ALA A 52 2.79 -23.27 -2.66
N ARG A 53 3.31 -22.03 -2.78
CA ARG A 53 3.03 -20.96 -1.84
C ARG A 53 1.63 -20.36 -2.10
N PRO A 54 0.92 -19.89 -1.05
CA PRO A 54 -0.39 -19.29 -1.23
C PRO A 54 -0.29 -18.02 -2.08
N GLN A 55 -1.17 -17.90 -3.08
CA GLN A 55 -1.27 -16.67 -3.88
C GLN A 55 -2.08 -15.59 -3.15
N HIS A 56 -2.96 -15.97 -2.24
CA HIS A 56 -3.82 -15.08 -1.48
C HIS A 56 -3.84 -15.50 0.00
N VAL A 57 -3.56 -14.54 0.87
CA VAL A 57 -3.67 -14.68 2.32
C VAL A 57 -4.75 -13.72 2.83
N ALA A 58 -5.64 -14.21 3.68
CA ALA A 58 -6.65 -13.37 4.32
C ALA A 58 -6.53 -13.46 5.85
N ILE A 59 -6.52 -12.33 6.54
CA ILE A 59 -6.29 -12.24 7.97
C ILE A 59 -7.42 -11.46 8.65
N ILE A 60 -8.03 -12.07 9.65
CA ILE A 60 -8.97 -11.39 10.55
C ILE A 60 -8.18 -10.79 11.70
N MET A 61 -8.18 -9.47 11.82
CA MET A 61 -7.45 -8.75 12.86
C MET A 61 -8.26 -8.70 14.16
N ASP A 62 -8.44 -9.84 14.79
CA ASP A 62 -9.19 -9.97 16.04
C ASP A 62 -8.27 -10.22 17.24
N GLY A 63 -8.83 -10.01 18.42
CA GLY A 63 -8.15 -10.28 19.71
C GLY A 63 -7.32 -9.15 20.25
N ASN A 64 -7.01 -8.10 19.48
CA ASN A 64 -6.16 -6.99 19.88
C ASN A 64 -6.61 -6.30 21.17
N GLY A 65 -7.91 -5.98 21.30
CA GLY A 65 -8.47 -5.39 22.51
C GLY A 65 -8.38 -6.34 23.72
N ARG A 66 -8.65 -7.64 23.54
CA ARG A 66 -8.53 -8.67 24.60
C ARG A 66 -7.07 -8.85 25.03
N TRP A 67 -6.15 -8.79 24.06
CA TRP A 67 -4.70 -8.84 24.36
C TRP A 67 -4.27 -7.69 25.28
N ALA A 68 -4.73 -6.46 25.03
CA ALA A 68 -4.45 -5.29 25.86
C ALA A 68 -5.05 -5.45 27.28
N GLN A 69 -6.32 -5.84 27.37
CA GLN A 69 -7.03 -6.04 28.65
C GLN A 69 -6.33 -7.06 29.56
N ARG A 70 -5.84 -8.18 28.99
CA ARG A 70 -5.07 -9.18 29.75
C ARG A 70 -3.75 -8.65 30.33
N ARG A 71 -3.31 -7.46 29.87
CA ARG A 71 -2.08 -6.77 30.30
C ARG A 71 -2.37 -5.49 31.06
N ASN A 72 -3.61 -5.30 31.48
CA ASN A 72 -4.07 -4.07 32.14
C ASN A 72 -3.79 -2.80 31.32
N LEU A 73 -3.85 -2.89 29.98
CA LEU A 73 -3.68 -1.79 29.06
C LEU A 73 -5.02 -1.37 28.47
N PRO A 74 -5.19 -0.10 28.09
CA PRO A 74 -6.32 0.35 27.30
C PRO A 74 -6.44 -0.44 25.99
N ARG A 75 -7.66 -0.75 25.56
CA ARG A 75 -7.91 -1.54 24.33
C ARG A 75 -7.21 -0.97 23.09
N ILE A 76 -7.10 0.35 22.99
CA ILE A 76 -6.43 1.03 21.87
C ILE A 76 -4.96 0.65 21.75
N GLU A 77 -4.26 0.36 22.84
CA GLU A 77 -2.87 -0.09 22.78
C GLU A 77 -2.73 -1.46 22.10
N GLY A 78 -3.74 -2.33 22.27
CA GLY A 78 -3.81 -3.57 21.49
C GLY A 78 -3.96 -3.32 20.00
N HIS A 79 -4.80 -2.38 19.59
CA HIS A 79 -4.99 -2.02 18.18
C HIS A 79 -3.72 -1.42 17.57
N ARG A 80 -3.01 -0.54 18.31
CA ARG A 80 -1.69 -0.02 17.87
C ARG A 80 -0.64 -1.12 17.67
N ARG A 81 -0.64 -2.14 18.54
CA ARG A 81 0.22 -3.32 18.38
C ARG A 81 -0.17 -4.15 17.15
N GLY A 82 -1.49 -4.27 16.89
CA GLY A 82 -2.00 -4.91 15.68
C GLY A 82 -1.49 -4.24 14.41
N VAL A 83 -1.43 -2.91 14.36
CA VAL A 83 -0.87 -2.15 13.21
C VAL A 83 0.60 -2.50 12.97
N LYS A 84 1.41 -2.61 14.02
CA LYS A 84 2.82 -3.03 13.88
C LYS A 84 2.95 -4.46 13.33
N ALA A 85 2.12 -5.38 13.82
CA ALA A 85 2.09 -6.76 13.31
C ALA A 85 1.68 -6.79 11.84
N LEU A 86 0.79 -5.87 11.43
CA LEU A 86 0.35 -5.73 10.05
C LEU A 86 1.51 -5.36 9.11
N ARG A 87 2.33 -4.39 9.49
CA ARG A 87 3.52 -4.00 8.70
C ARG A 87 4.42 -5.22 8.46
N THR A 88 4.83 -5.91 9.53
CA THR A 88 5.66 -7.13 9.43
C THR A 88 5.01 -8.20 8.55
N THR A 89 3.68 -8.38 8.65
CA THR A 89 2.94 -9.33 7.81
C THR A 89 2.99 -8.93 6.34
N THR A 90 2.82 -7.65 6.02
CA THR A 90 2.89 -7.13 4.66
C THR A 90 4.27 -7.33 4.06
N GLU A 91 5.33 -7.01 4.79
CA GLU A 91 6.72 -7.24 4.40
C GLU A 91 6.98 -8.73 4.13
N LEU A 92 6.50 -9.62 5.00
CA LEU A 92 6.62 -11.07 4.80
C LEU A 92 5.86 -11.55 3.56
N CYS A 93 4.64 -11.05 3.32
CA CYS A 93 3.87 -11.38 2.12
C CYS A 93 4.61 -10.97 0.84
N VAL A 94 5.23 -9.78 0.84
CA VAL A 94 6.06 -9.31 -0.28
C VAL A 94 7.24 -10.26 -0.52
N ARG A 95 8.00 -10.61 0.54
CA ARG A 95 9.16 -11.51 0.46
C ARG A 95 8.79 -12.93 0.02
N LEU A 96 7.62 -13.43 0.42
CA LEU A 96 7.11 -14.75 0.06
C LEU A 96 6.49 -14.82 -1.34
N GLY A 97 6.34 -13.68 -2.03
CA GLY A 97 5.73 -13.61 -3.36
C GLY A 97 4.21 -13.79 -3.35
N VAL A 98 3.55 -13.55 -2.21
CA VAL A 98 2.09 -13.52 -2.11
C VAL A 98 1.55 -12.40 -2.99
N LYS A 99 0.49 -12.68 -3.77
CA LYS A 99 -0.10 -11.69 -4.70
C LYS A 99 -1.19 -10.84 -4.07
N TYR A 100 -1.95 -11.41 -3.16
CA TYR A 100 -3.09 -10.75 -2.51
C TYR A 100 -3.05 -10.93 -1.00
N LEU A 101 -3.21 -9.85 -0.25
CA LEU A 101 -3.35 -9.85 1.21
C LEU A 101 -4.65 -9.14 1.58
N THR A 102 -5.65 -9.89 2.05
CA THR A 102 -6.89 -9.29 2.55
C THR A 102 -6.86 -9.16 4.07
N LEU A 103 -7.14 -7.97 4.57
CA LEU A 103 -7.10 -7.62 5.98
C LEU A 103 -8.47 -7.19 6.46
N TYR A 104 -9.09 -7.98 7.33
CA TYR A 104 -10.36 -7.63 7.97
C TYR A 104 -10.10 -6.71 9.17
N CYS A 105 -10.07 -5.39 8.90
CA CYS A 105 -9.67 -4.37 9.87
C CYS A 105 -10.82 -3.88 10.74
N PHE A 106 -12.02 -3.70 10.15
CA PHE A 106 -13.18 -3.16 10.84
C PHE A 106 -14.48 -3.73 10.25
N SER A 107 -15.22 -4.51 11.04
CA SER A 107 -16.49 -5.07 10.60
C SER A 107 -17.67 -4.12 10.86
N SER A 108 -18.77 -4.31 10.12
CA SER A 108 -20.01 -3.55 10.32
C SER A 108 -20.61 -3.71 11.74
N GLU A 109 -20.34 -4.83 12.41
CA GLU A 109 -20.77 -5.04 13.80
C GLU A 109 -19.97 -4.18 14.80
N ASN A 110 -18.79 -3.70 14.43
CA ASN A 110 -17.94 -2.89 15.31
C ASN A 110 -18.56 -1.52 15.62
N TRP A 111 -19.51 -1.04 14.82
CA TRP A 111 -20.25 0.20 15.12
C TRP A 111 -21.04 0.15 16.44
N LYS A 112 -21.27 -1.03 17.00
CA LYS A 112 -21.89 -1.21 18.31
C LYS A 112 -20.97 -0.89 19.49
N ARG A 113 -19.67 -0.61 19.24
CA ARG A 113 -18.69 -0.27 20.27
C ARG A 113 -18.95 1.12 20.84
N PRO A 114 -18.46 1.40 22.08
CA PRO A 114 -18.57 2.74 22.65
C PRO A 114 -17.91 3.81 21.77
N GLN A 115 -18.53 4.98 21.69
CA GLN A 115 -18.08 6.08 20.80
C GLN A 115 -16.61 6.48 21.00
N PRO A 116 -16.06 6.54 22.24
CA PRO A 116 -14.63 6.84 22.43
C PRO A 116 -13.71 5.79 21.80
N GLU A 117 -14.07 4.50 21.81
CA GLU A 117 -13.31 3.44 21.14
C GLU A 117 -13.41 3.58 19.62
N LEU A 118 -14.61 3.88 19.08
CA LEU A 118 -14.81 4.13 17.65
C LEU A 118 -13.97 5.29 17.14
N ASN A 119 -14.00 6.42 17.84
CA ASN A 119 -13.20 7.59 17.49
C ASN A 119 -11.71 7.26 17.48
N ALA A 120 -11.23 6.54 18.48
CA ALA A 120 -9.82 6.12 18.53
C ALA A 120 -9.44 5.17 17.39
N LEU A 121 -10.32 4.25 17.00
CA LEU A 121 -10.10 3.35 15.87
C LEU A 121 -10.08 4.10 14.52
N MET A 122 -10.98 5.04 14.32
CA MET A 122 -11.01 5.84 13.09
C MET A 122 -9.78 6.75 12.97
N ASN A 123 -9.34 7.36 14.07
CA ASN A 123 -8.10 8.14 14.10
C ASN A 123 -6.88 7.26 13.82
N LEU A 124 -6.85 6.04 14.37
CA LEU A 124 -5.75 5.10 14.11
C LEU A 124 -5.72 4.65 12.64
N LEU A 125 -6.88 4.45 12.02
CA LEU A 125 -6.99 4.13 10.60
C LEU A 125 -6.47 5.30 9.74
N GLU A 126 -6.91 6.52 10.03
CA GLU A 126 -6.46 7.73 9.32
C GLU A 126 -4.94 7.89 9.44
N GLN A 127 -4.41 7.79 10.66
CA GLN A 127 -2.98 7.87 10.93
C GLN A 127 -2.20 6.79 10.15
N TYR A 128 -2.67 5.55 10.15
CA TYR A 128 -2.05 4.46 9.41
C TYR A 128 -2.01 4.74 7.91
N MET A 129 -3.12 5.23 7.32
CA MET A 129 -3.15 5.56 5.89
C MET A 129 -2.14 6.66 5.50
N VAL A 130 -1.82 7.56 6.42
CA VAL A 130 -0.82 8.63 6.20
C VAL A 130 0.60 8.10 6.39
N GLU A 131 0.87 7.40 7.48
CA GLU A 131 2.20 6.94 7.87
C GLU A 131 2.76 5.87 6.94
N GLU A 132 1.93 4.91 6.52
CA GLU A 132 2.38 3.79 5.67
C GLU A 132 2.46 4.14 4.18
N ARG A 133 1.90 5.27 3.75
CA ARG A 133 1.79 5.65 2.34
C ARG A 133 3.13 5.64 1.61
N GLY A 134 4.16 6.20 2.22
CA GLY A 134 5.51 6.25 1.64
C GLY A 134 6.10 4.86 1.45
N GLU A 135 5.88 3.96 2.40
CA GLU A 135 6.33 2.57 2.33
C GLU A 135 5.58 1.78 1.25
N LEU A 136 4.26 1.92 1.20
CA LEU A 136 3.41 1.27 0.20
C LEU A 136 3.83 1.63 -1.23
N VAL A 137 4.14 2.91 -1.47
CA VAL A 137 4.64 3.39 -2.77
C VAL A 137 6.03 2.81 -3.07
N ARG A 138 6.95 2.87 -2.11
CA ARG A 138 8.33 2.38 -2.28
C ARG A 138 8.37 0.88 -2.57
N GLU A 139 7.54 0.09 -1.90
CA GLU A 139 7.47 -1.36 -2.05
C GLU A 139 6.57 -1.81 -3.21
N ASN A 140 6.09 -0.87 -4.03
CA ASN A 140 5.21 -1.16 -5.18
C ASN A 140 3.96 -1.96 -4.77
N ILE A 141 3.33 -1.57 -3.64
CA ILE A 141 2.15 -2.23 -3.08
C ILE A 141 0.89 -1.50 -3.52
N ARG A 142 -0.01 -2.21 -4.20
CA ARG A 142 -1.35 -1.72 -4.53
C ARG A 142 -2.25 -1.81 -3.31
N VAL A 143 -3.09 -0.79 -3.10
CA VAL A 143 -4.10 -0.79 -2.01
C VAL A 143 -5.49 -0.66 -2.60
N SER A 144 -6.42 -1.43 -2.08
CA SER A 144 -7.86 -1.25 -2.31
C SER A 144 -8.64 -1.36 -1.01
N VAL A 145 -9.85 -0.81 -0.98
CA VAL A 145 -10.73 -0.84 0.18
C VAL A 145 -12.04 -1.53 -0.20
N LEU A 146 -12.45 -2.49 0.62
CA LEU A 146 -13.71 -3.21 0.52
C LEU A 146 -14.61 -2.81 1.70
N GLY A 147 -15.92 -2.70 1.43
CA GLY A 147 -16.93 -2.38 2.43
C GLY A 147 -17.64 -1.07 2.19
N ARG A 148 -18.50 -0.70 3.12
CA ARG A 148 -19.37 0.46 3.02
C ARG A 148 -18.66 1.73 3.47
N ARG A 149 -18.98 2.84 2.79
CA ARG A 149 -18.39 4.16 3.10
C ARG A 149 -19.23 4.96 4.10
N GLU A 150 -20.49 4.59 4.25
CA GLU A 150 -21.43 5.24 5.15
C GLU A 150 -20.94 5.15 6.60
N GLN A 151 -21.22 6.18 7.37
CA GLN A 151 -20.83 6.35 8.78
C GLN A 151 -19.31 6.57 9.00
N MET A 152 -18.48 6.40 7.96
CA MET A 152 -17.05 6.65 8.07
C MET A 152 -16.77 8.16 8.14
N PRO A 153 -15.85 8.62 9.01
CA PRO A 153 -15.44 10.01 9.06
C PRO A 153 -14.87 10.49 7.71
N ALA A 154 -15.26 11.69 7.30
CA ALA A 154 -14.80 12.26 6.02
C ALA A 154 -13.27 12.42 5.95
N SER A 155 -12.58 12.65 7.08
CA SER A 155 -11.13 12.72 7.15
C SER A 155 -10.50 11.37 6.83
N ALA A 156 -10.97 10.28 7.44
CA ALA A 156 -10.49 8.93 7.18
C ALA A 156 -10.74 8.52 5.72
N LEU A 157 -11.92 8.82 5.16
CA LEU A 157 -12.23 8.56 3.75
C LEU A 157 -11.28 9.27 2.80
N ARG A 158 -10.97 10.56 3.05
CA ARG A 158 -10.02 11.32 2.22
C ARG A 158 -8.62 10.69 2.21
N GLU A 159 -8.11 10.30 3.38
CA GLU A 159 -6.77 9.71 3.46
C GLU A 159 -6.72 8.30 2.84
N MET A 160 -7.81 7.52 2.97
CA MET A 160 -7.96 6.25 2.27
C MET A 160 -7.95 6.43 0.75
N ASP A 161 -8.80 7.33 0.23
CA ASP A 161 -8.90 7.59 -1.22
C ASP A 161 -7.56 8.06 -1.78
N LYS A 162 -6.88 8.97 -1.09
CA LYS A 162 -5.55 9.46 -1.48
C LYS A 162 -4.53 8.34 -1.53
N THR A 163 -4.52 7.43 -0.57
CA THR A 163 -3.59 6.29 -0.55
C THR A 163 -3.92 5.31 -1.66
N VAL A 164 -5.20 4.97 -1.86
CA VAL A 164 -5.65 4.09 -2.94
C VAL A 164 -5.23 4.65 -4.30
N GLU A 165 -5.44 5.95 -4.56
CA GLU A 165 -5.10 6.57 -5.83
C GLU A 165 -3.59 6.58 -6.09
N LEU A 166 -2.77 6.91 -5.08
CA LEU A 166 -1.30 6.90 -5.20
C LEU A 166 -0.74 5.50 -5.46
N CYS A 167 -1.42 4.46 -4.95
CA CYS A 167 -0.97 3.07 -5.07
C CYS A 167 -1.65 2.30 -6.22
N ARG A 168 -2.42 2.97 -7.07
CA ARG A 168 -3.32 2.37 -8.05
C ARG A 168 -2.61 1.46 -9.06
N GLU A 169 -1.47 1.92 -9.57
CA GLU A 169 -0.73 1.23 -10.64
C GLU A 169 0.34 0.25 -10.10
N HIS A 170 0.42 0.09 -8.77
CA HIS A 170 1.37 -0.81 -8.15
C HIS A 170 0.91 -2.28 -8.29
N SER A 171 1.87 -3.22 -8.29
CA SER A 171 1.58 -4.61 -8.68
C SER A 171 2.32 -5.70 -7.92
N ARG A 172 3.30 -5.35 -7.06
CA ARG A 172 4.10 -6.35 -6.36
C ARG A 172 3.28 -7.18 -5.35
N LEU A 173 2.42 -6.49 -4.59
CA LEU A 173 1.44 -7.08 -3.68
C LEU A 173 0.16 -6.25 -3.74
N HIS A 174 -1.00 -6.88 -3.76
CA HIS A 174 -2.28 -6.19 -3.64
C HIS A 174 -2.86 -6.37 -2.24
N VAL A 175 -2.85 -5.31 -1.43
CA VAL A 175 -3.46 -5.26 -0.10
C VAL A 175 -4.90 -4.79 -0.21
N CYS A 176 -5.83 -5.63 0.22
CA CYS A 176 -7.27 -5.34 0.28
C CYS A 176 -7.68 -5.10 1.73
N LEU A 177 -8.07 -3.87 2.06
CA LEU A 177 -8.51 -3.50 3.40
C LEU A 177 -10.03 -3.62 3.50
N ALA A 178 -10.53 -4.59 4.25
CA ALA A 178 -11.96 -4.74 4.54
C ALA A 178 -12.32 -3.86 5.75
N ILE A 179 -12.96 -2.71 5.46
CA ILE A 179 -13.31 -1.65 6.42
C ILE A 179 -14.80 -1.37 6.32
N ASN A 180 -15.49 -1.34 7.46
CA ASN A 180 -16.97 -1.29 7.52
C ASN A 180 -17.60 -2.40 6.67
N TYR A 181 -16.96 -3.57 6.71
CA TYR A 181 -17.30 -4.73 5.90
C TYR A 181 -18.10 -5.76 6.70
N GLY A 182 -19.03 -6.41 6.02
CA GLY A 182 -19.76 -7.56 6.53
C GLY A 182 -20.27 -8.41 5.38
N GLY A 183 -19.87 -9.67 5.28
CA GLY A 183 -20.19 -10.52 4.14
C GLY A 183 -21.70 -10.67 3.85
N ARG A 184 -22.55 -10.71 4.88
CA ARG A 184 -24.00 -10.72 4.69
C ARG A 184 -24.50 -9.40 4.08
N ALA A 185 -23.95 -8.28 4.52
CA ALA A 185 -24.29 -6.96 4.00
C ALA A 185 -23.86 -6.82 2.54
N GLU A 186 -22.66 -7.30 2.21
CA GLU A 186 -22.14 -7.29 0.83
C GLU A 186 -23.02 -8.09 -0.13
N LEU A 187 -23.47 -9.29 0.26
CA LEU A 187 -24.40 -10.10 -0.56
C LEU A 187 -25.73 -9.37 -0.81
N VAL A 188 -26.28 -8.71 0.21
CA VAL A 188 -27.51 -7.91 0.09
C VAL A 188 -27.29 -6.71 -0.84
N ASP A 189 -26.16 -6.02 -0.71
CA ASP A 189 -25.82 -4.86 -1.55
C ASP A 189 -25.60 -5.29 -3.01
N ALA A 190 -24.92 -6.41 -3.24
CA ALA A 190 -24.76 -6.99 -4.58
C ALA A 190 -26.10 -7.33 -5.22
N ALA A 191 -27.00 -7.99 -4.47
CA ALA A 191 -28.34 -8.30 -4.96
C ALA A 191 -29.17 -7.05 -5.29
N ARG A 192 -29.09 -6.01 -4.46
CA ARG A 192 -29.76 -4.71 -4.72
C ARG A 192 -29.22 -4.03 -5.97
N ASN A 193 -27.91 -4.00 -6.14
CA ASN A 193 -27.28 -3.41 -7.32
C ASN A 193 -27.69 -4.12 -8.60
N LEU A 194 -27.74 -5.47 -8.59
CA LEU A 194 -28.21 -6.25 -9.73
C LEU A 194 -29.69 -6.00 -10.05
N ALA A 195 -30.53 -5.79 -9.03
CA ALA A 195 -31.96 -5.49 -9.22
C ALA A 195 -32.22 -4.07 -9.73
N SER A 196 -31.23 -3.17 -9.64
CA SER A 196 -31.33 -1.75 -10.04
C SER A 196 -30.65 -1.46 -11.36
N ALA A 197 -29.96 -2.44 -11.94
CA ALA A 197 -29.26 -2.34 -13.25
C ALA A 197 -30.17 -2.74 -14.41
#